data_9384d08edb9bb82e572f99bdcbc5f6f5
#
_entry.id   9384d08edb9bb82e572f99bdcbc5f6f5
#
_cell.length_a   1.000
_cell.length_b   1.000
_cell.length_c   1.000
_cell.angle_alpha   90.00
_cell.angle_beta   90.00
_cell.angle_gamma   90.00
#
_symmetry.space_group_name_H-M   'P 1'
#
loop_
_entity.id
_entity.type
_entity.pdbx_description
1 polymer ?
#
loop_
_entity_poly.entity_id
_entity_poly.type
_entity_poly.pdbx_seq_one_letter_code
_entity_poly.pdbx_strand_id
1 'polypeptide(L)'
;RVRTDSDAPRHSGISCMPIAMDAPGVDVRPLRQITGESEFNEVFLDEVFVPEDQLIGGLHQGWAVANTTLVHERGVGFPFKEQVVHEVYLEDLVALASRSGRLGEPAVDDALVDALVLVRILRLYNWRTLSRLARGIEPGPESSLVKLAWTEMTQRLSTAALAVLGDQAPLWPTPGGELAAGTWQRQWLWSKAAGIAGGTTEVQRTIVAERLLSLPRTPADQGA
;
A
#
# COMPACT_ATOMS: atom_id res chain seq x y z
N ARG A 1 -4.73 7.90 18.09
CA ARG A 1 -5.21 6.99 19.16
C ARG A 1 -4.34 7.16 20.38
N VAL A 2 -4.93 7.16 21.56
CA VAL A 2 -4.24 7.37 22.83
C VAL A 2 -4.73 6.34 23.86
N ARG A 3 -3.83 5.92 24.75
CA ARG A 3 -4.20 5.06 25.88
C ARG A 3 -4.79 5.95 26.97
N THR A 4 -6.06 5.73 27.27
CA THR A 4 -6.83 6.48 28.29
C THR A 4 -7.09 5.67 29.56
N ASP A 5 -6.76 4.37 29.55
CA ASP A 5 -6.76 3.51 30.73
C ASP A 5 -5.53 2.61 30.66
N SER A 6 -4.59 2.82 31.59
CA SER A 6 -3.31 2.10 31.64
C SER A 6 -3.48 0.67 32.15
N ASP A 7 -4.50 0.41 32.94
CA ASP A 7 -4.73 -0.88 33.62
C ASP A 7 -5.58 -1.82 32.75
N ALA A 8 -6.25 -1.28 31.75
CA ALA A 8 -7.07 -2.08 30.83
C ALA A 8 -6.20 -2.96 29.91
N PRO A 9 -6.59 -4.22 29.68
CA PRO A 9 -5.82 -5.15 28.87
C PRO A 9 -5.83 -4.77 27.38
N ARG A 10 -4.68 -4.89 26.72
CA ARG A 10 -4.51 -4.77 25.26
C ARG A 10 -5.19 -3.52 24.67
N HIS A 11 -6.32 -3.70 23.99
CA HIS A 11 -7.01 -2.66 23.21
C HIS A 11 -8.17 -1.99 23.94
N SER A 12 -8.57 -2.49 25.11
CA SER A 12 -9.75 -2.04 25.84
C SER A 12 -9.61 -0.64 26.46
N GLY A 13 -8.40 -0.14 26.65
CA GLY A 13 -8.14 1.18 27.23
C GLY A 13 -7.68 2.23 26.21
N ILE A 14 -8.08 2.10 24.95
CA ILE A 14 -7.65 2.99 23.89
C ILE A 14 -8.83 3.86 23.43
N SER A 15 -8.62 5.18 23.36
CA SER A 15 -9.54 6.15 22.79
C SER A 15 -9.01 6.75 21.50
N CYS A 16 -9.90 7.35 20.71
CA CYS A 16 -9.53 8.03 19.46
C CYS A 16 -9.89 9.52 19.57
N MET A 17 -8.90 10.37 19.38
CA MET A 17 -9.07 11.81 19.38
C MET A 17 -8.32 12.40 18.18
N PRO A 18 -8.90 13.32 17.40
CA PRO A 18 -8.16 14.13 16.43
C PRO A 18 -7.28 15.13 17.15
N ILE A 19 -6.18 15.49 16.54
CA ILE A 19 -5.26 16.52 17.01
C ILE A 19 -5.05 17.50 15.87
N ALA A 20 -5.17 18.80 16.15
CA ALA A 20 -4.80 19.82 15.18
C ALA A 20 -3.28 19.76 14.97
N MET A 21 -2.82 19.74 13.74
CA MET A 21 -1.40 19.57 13.41
C MET A 21 -0.56 20.83 13.75
N ASP A 22 -1.23 21.94 14.01
CA ASP A 22 -0.65 23.22 14.46
C ASP A 22 -0.85 23.46 15.96
N ALA A 23 -1.34 22.47 16.71
CA ALA A 23 -1.52 22.59 18.14
C ALA A 23 -0.16 22.74 18.87
N PRO A 24 -0.10 23.50 19.97
CA PRO A 24 1.09 23.55 20.82
C PRO A 24 1.52 22.14 21.28
N GLY A 25 2.81 21.84 21.17
CA GLY A 25 3.36 20.53 21.49
C GLY A 25 3.37 19.53 20.33
N VAL A 26 2.86 19.88 19.15
CA VAL A 26 2.99 19.08 17.93
C VAL A 26 4.22 19.53 17.15
N ASP A 27 5.17 18.62 16.93
CA ASP A 27 6.35 18.83 16.09
C ASP A 27 6.34 17.81 14.94
N VAL A 28 6.32 18.31 13.70
CA VAL A 28 6.25 17.51 12.47
C VAL A 28 7.58 17.60 11.74
N ARG A 29 8.27 16.47 11.57
CA ARG A 29 9.57 16.39 10.91
C ARG A 29 9.47 15.56 9.64
N PRO A 30 9.84 16.13 8.47
CA PRO A 30 9.84 15.38 7.22
C PRO A 30 10.81 14.18 7.27
N LEU A 31 10.33 13.00 6.86
CA LEU A 31 11.12 11.79 6.74
C LEU A 31 11.53 11.60 5.29
N ARG A 32 12.83 11.73 5.00
CA ARG A 32 13.34 11.52 3.65
C ARG A 32 13.32 10.05 3.29
N GLN A 33 12.60 9.71 2.23
CA GLN A 33 12.44 8.35 1.71
C GLN A 33 13.60 7.97 0.78
N ILE A 34 13.67 6.67 0.42
CA ILE A 34 14.65 6.14 -0.53
C ILE A 34 14.53 6.77 -1.93
N THR A 35 13.33 7.27 -2.28
CA THR A 35 13.09 8.03 -3.52
C THR A 35 13.68 9.44 -3.50
N GLY A 36 14.12 9.92 -2.33
CA GLY A 36 14.60 11.27 -2.09
C GLY A 36 13.51 12.27 -1.70
N GLU A 37 12.24 11.89 -1.77
CA GLU A 37 11.07 12.69 -1.39
C GLU A 37 10.76 12.55 0.11
N SER A 38 9.93 13.43 0.63
CA SER A 38 9.46 13.40 2.03
C SER A 38 7.94 13.43 2.07
N GLU A 39 7.31 12.35 1.58
CA GLU A 39 5.85 12.18 1.62
C GLU A 39 5.34 11.73 3.00
N PHE A 40 6.25 11.25 3.85
CA PHE A 40 5.96 10.85 5.23
C PHE A 40 6.67 11.76 6.22
N ASN A 41 6.12 11.79 7.43
CA ASN A 41 6.64 12.61 8.52
C ASN A 41 6.73 11.79 9.80
N GLU A 42 7.69 12.13 10.65
CA GLU A 42 7.66 11.80 12.07
C GLU A 42 6.85 12.89 12.77
N VAL A 43 5.98 12.49 13.67
CA VAL A 43 5.16 13.42 14.46
C VAL A 43 5.45 13.15 15.92
N PHE A 44 5.96 14.18 16.60
CA PHE A 44 6.20 14.17 18.04
C PHE A 44 5.09 14.92 18.73
N LEU A 45 4.57 14.36 19.80
CA LEU A 45 3.49 14.92 20.61
C LEU A 45 4.02 15.07 22.05
N ASP A 46 4.14 16.31 22.49
CA ASP A 46 4.60 16.64 23.84
C ASP A 46 3.56 17.51 24.53
N GLU A 47 2.92 16.98 25.56
CA GLU A 47 1.87 17.61 26.36
C GLU A 47 0.75 18.28 25.51
N VAL A 48 0.39 17.70 24.38
CA VAL A 48 -0.65 18.21 23.49
C VAL A 48 -2.01 18.10 24.16
N PHE A 49 -2.65 19.24 24.42
CA PHE A 49 -4.00 19.28 24.98
C PHE A 49 -5.05 18.98 23.90
N VAL A 50 -5.95 18.05 24.19
CA VAL A 50 -7.12 17.75 23.35
C VAL A 50 -8.37 17.84 24.19
N PRO A 51 -9.36 18.68 23.83
CA PRO A 51 -10.63 18.79 24.54
C PRO A 51 -11.40 17.46 24.55
N GLU A 52 -12.16 17.21 25.62
CA GLU A 52 -12.92 15.96 25.78
C GLU A 52 -14.03 15.81 24.72
N ASP A 53 -14.61 16.89 24.25
CA ASP A 53 -15.62 16.91 23.19
C ASP A 53 -15.09 16.50 21.81
N GLN A 54 -13.78 16.41 21.64
CA GLN A 54 -13.12 15.88 20.46
C GLN A 54 -13.03 14.36 20.43
N LEU A 55 -13.55 13.66 21.44
CA LEU A 55 -13.53 12.21 21.52
C LEU A 55 -14.40 11.57 20.41
N ILE A 56 -13.80 10.71 19.61
CA ILE A 56 -14.49 9.98 18.54
C ILE A 56 -14.94 8.60 19.03
N GLY A 57 -16.22 8.30 18.95
CA GLY A 57 -16.79 7.00 19.24
C GLY A 57 -16.98 6.68 20.73
N GLY A 58 -16.57 7.56 21.64
CA GLY A 58 -16.66 7.36 23.08
C GLY A 58 -15.37 6.87 23.74
N LEU A 59 -15.33 6.98 25.07
CA LEU A 59 -14.16 6.59 25.87
C LEU A 59 -13.89 5.08 25.72
N HIS A 60 -12.63 4.72 25.54
CA HIS A 60 -12.15 3.34 25.34
C HIS A 60 -12.65 2.63 24.08
N GLN A 61 -13.31 3.33 23.13
CA GLN A 61 -13.77 2.79 21.87
C GLN A 61 -12.80 3.01 20.69
N GLY A 62 -11.63 3.56 20.94
CA GLY A 62 -10.66 3.94 19.89
C GLY A 62 -10.16 2.76 19.06
N TRP A 63 -10.19 1.53 19.57
CA TRP A 63 -9.84 0.35 18.79
C TRP A 63 -10.90 0.03 17.73
N ALA A 64 -12.19 0.15 18.07
CA ALA A 64 -13.29 -0.04 17.13
C ALA A 64 -13.25 1.02 16.03
N VAL A 65 -13.05 2.30 16.40
CA VAL A 65 -12.88 3.41 15.44
C VAL A 65 -11.70 3.14 14.49
N ALA A 66 -10.56 2.67 15.02
CA ALA A 66 -9.39 2.33 14.22
C ALA A 66 -9.66 1.20 13.21
N ASN A 67 -10.35 0.15 13.64
CA ASN A 67 -10.69 -0.96 12.75
C ASN A 67 -11.62 -0.51 11.62
N THR A 68 -12.58 0.35 11.90
CA THR A 68 -13.46 0.95 10.89
C THR A 68 -12.63 1.71 9.84
N THR A 69 -11.70 2.57 10.29
CA THR A 69 -10.79 3.30 9.39
C THR A 69 -9.99 2.35 8.50
N LEU A 70 -9.39 1.28 9.08
CA LEU A 70 -8.60 0.30 8.33
C LEU A 70 -9.42 -0.52 7.33
N VAL A 71 -10.69 -0.76 7.61
CA VAL A 71 -11.60 -1.42 6.64
C VAL A 71 -11.87 -0.51 5.45
N HIS A 72 -12.15 0.76 5.70
CA HIS A 72 -12.39 1.75 4.63
C HIS A 72 -11.14 2.07 3.83
N GLU A 73 -9.96 2.14 4.45
CA GLU A 73 -8.67 2.33 3.76
C GLU A 73 -8.39 1.21 2.75
N ARG A 74 -8.70 -0.04 3.10
CA ARG A 74 -8.57 -1.20 2.21
C ARG A 74 -9.75 -1.35 1.25
N GLY A 75 -10.69 -0.42 1.34
CA GLY A 75 -11.96 -0.45 0.62
C GLY A 75 -11.82 -0.20 -0.89
N VAL A 76 -12.94 0.08 -1.48
CA VAL A 76 -13.24 -0.05 -2.90
C VAL A 76 -12.45 0.88 -3.82
N GLY A 77 -12.03 2.06 -3.35
CA GLY A 77 -11.46 3.09 -4.24
C GLY A 77 -10.04 2.83 -4.71
N PHE A 78 -9.17 2.40 -3.80
CA PHE A 78 -7.74 2.24 -4.06
C PHE A 78 -7.42 1.21 -5.16
N PRO A 79 -7.91 -0.05 -5.12
CA PRO A 79 -7.55 -1.03 -6.13
C PRO A 79 -7.98 -0.66 -7.54
N PHE A 80 -9.11 0.04 -7.70
CA PHE A 80 -9.61 0.44 -9.03
C PHE A 80 -8.74 1.54 -9.65
N LYS A 81 -8.35 2.54 -8.85
CA LYS A 81 -7.42 3.58 -9.27
C LYS A 81 -6.09 2.96 -9.70
N GLU A 82 -5.54 2.09 -8.87
CA GLU A 82 -4.26 1.44 -9.12
C GLU A 82 -4.28 0.56 -10.37
N GLN A 83 -5.38 -0.12 -10.66
CA GLN A 83 -5.52 -0.87 -11.90
C GLN A 83 -5.33 0.02 -13.13
N VAL A 84 -6.05 1.16 -13.19
CA VAL A 84 -5.99 2.06 -14.35
C VAL A 84 -4.57 2.63 -14.50
N VAL A 85 -3.96 3.07 -13.41
CA VAL A 85 -2.59 3.60 -13.42
C VAL A 85 -1.59 2.57 -13.95
N HIS A 86 -1.70 1.32 -13.52
CA HIS A 86 -0.75 0.28 -13.94
C HIS A 86 -1.03 -0.25 -15.35
N GLU A 87 -2.26 -0.18 -15.84
CA GLU A 87 -2.56 -0.44 -17.25
C GLU A 87 -1.85 0.60 -18.14
N VAL A 88 -1.92 1.88 -17.80
CA VAL A 88 -1.20 2.95 -18.50
C VAL A 88 0.32 2.75 -18.40
N TYR A 89 0.84 2.47 -17.22
CA TYR A 89 2.27 2.20 -17.05
C TYR A 89 2.75 1.02 -17.90
N LEU A 90 1.97 -0.04 -18.04
CA LEU A 90 2.32 -1.16 -18.89
C LEU A 90 2.35 -0.74 -20.37
N GLU A 91 1.38 0.03 -20.84
CA GLU A 91 1.35 0.55 -22.21
C GLU A 91 2.57 1.44 -22.50
N ASP A 92 2.90 2.35 -21.59
CA ASP A 92 4.08 3.22 -21.69
C ASP A 92 5.39 2.41 -21.71
N LEU A 93 5.44 1.33 -20.93
CA LEU A 93 6.61 0.45 -20.84
C LEU A 93 6.82 -0.35 -22.13
N VAL A 94 5.74 -0.89 -22.70
CA VAL A 94 5.79 -1.56 -24.00
C VAL A 94 6.22 -0.59 -25.10
N ALA A 95 5.68 0.63 -25.09
CA ALA A 95 6.09 1.67 -26.02
C ALA A 95 7.58 2.06 -25.85
N LEU A 96 8.07 2.10 -24.61
CA LEU A 96 9.49 2.35 -24.32
C LEU A 96 10.36 1.21 -24.87
N ALA A 97 10.00 -0.06 -24.63
CA ALA A 97 10.73 -1.22 -25.12
C ALA A 97 10.81 -1.21 -26.67
N SER A 98 9.71 -0.84 -27.34
CA SER A 98 9.66 -0.71 -28.79
C SER A 98 10.60 0.40 -29.30
N ARG A 99 10.52 1.61 -28.70
CA ARG A 99 11.35 2.75 -29.11
C ARG A 99 12.84 2.54 -28.86
N SER A 100 13.19 1.82 -27.79
CA SER A 100 14.60 1.49 -27.47
C SER A 100 15.14 0.29 -28.28
N GLY A 101 14.32 -0.34 -29.13
CA GLY A 101 14.70 -1.50 -29.92
C GLY A 101 14.90 -2.78 -29.11
N ARG A 102 14.39 -2.83 -27.87
CA ARG A 102 14.55 -3.95 -26.95
C ARG A 102 13.37 -4.93 -26.95
N LEU A 103 12.29 -4.56 -27.61
CA LEU A 103 11.18 -5.48 -27.85
C LEU A 103 11.66 -6.63 -28.77
N GLY A 104 11.41 -7.87 -28.39
CA GLY A 104 11.96 -9.07 -29.05
C GLY A 104 13.21 -9.64 -28.35
N GLU A 105 13.77 -8.96 -27.34
CA GLU A 105 14.76 -9.56 -26.43
C GLU A 105 14.03 -10.52 -25.48
N PRO A 106 14.38 -11.81 -25.40
CA PRO A 106 13.63 -12.80 -24.60
C PRO A 106 13.41 -12.38 -23.15
N ALA A 107 14.43 -11.85 -22.48
CA ALA A 107 14.35 -11.41 -21.08
C ALA A 107 13.41 -10.20 -20.89
N VAL A 108 13.33 -9.30 -21.88
CA VAL A 108 12.43 -8.14 -21.86
C VAL A 108 11.00 -8.61 -22.13
N ASP A 109 10.82 -9.44 -23.15
CA ASP A 109 9.51 -9.95 -23.50
C ASP A 109 8.89 -10.79 -22.36
N ASP A 110 9.65 -11.68 -21.73
CA ASP A 110 9.22 -12.46 -20.57
C ASP A 110 8.78 -11.53 -19.42
N ALA A 111 9.57 -10.50 -19.10
CA ALA A 111 9.24 -9.56 -18.05
C ALA A 111 7.97 -8.73 -18.36
N LEU A 112 7.77 -8.32 -19.61
CA LEU A 112 6.57 -7.62 -20.05
C LEU A 112 5.32 -8.51 -20.03
N VAL A 113 5.46 -9.77 -20.43
CA VAL A 113 4.36 -10.75 -20.38
C VAL A 113 3.96 -11.03 -18.93
N ASP A 114 4.93 -11.27 -18.04
CA ASP A 114 4.66 -11.43 -16.60
C ASP A 114 3.90 -10.23 -16.02
N ALA A 115 4.36 -9.01 -16.33
CA ALA A 115 3.71 -7.78 -15.90
C ALA A 115 2.27 -7.69 -16.46
N LEU A 116 2.06 -7.99 -17.75
CA LEU A 116 0.73 -8.01 -18.37
C LEU A 116 -0.21 -8.99 -17.65
N VAL A 117 0.25 -10.20 -17.37
CA VAL A 117 -0.55 -11.22 -16.66
C VAL A 117 -1.00 -10.69 -15.31
N LEU A 118 -0.10 -10.10 -14.53
CA LEU A 118 -0.41 -9.58 -13.20
C LEU A 118 -1.37 -8.37 -13.24
N VAL A 119 -1.20 -7.47 -14.19
CA VAL A 119 -2.13 -6.34 -14.41
C VAL A 119 -3.53 -6.87 -14.75
N ARG A 120 -3.64 -7.92 -15.59
CA ARG A 120 -4.91 -8.56 -15.92
C ARG A 120 -5.53 -9.30 -14.72
N ILE A 121 -4.74 -9.95 -13.89
CA ILE A 121 -5.20 -10.58 -12.64
C ILE A 121 -5.81 -9.53 -11.71
N LEU A 122 -5.16 -8.39 -11.50
CA LEU A 122 -5.71 -7.31 -10.68
C LEU A 122 -7.06 -6.82 -11.22
N ARG A 123 -7.17 -6.65 -12.53
CA ARG A 123 -8.43 -6.27 -13.19
C ARG A 123 -9.56 -7.27 -12.92
N LEU A 124 -9.27 -8.57 -12.98
CA LEU A 124 -10.25 -9.62 -12.69
C LEU A 124 -10.69 -9.62 -11.22
N TYR A 125 -9.76 -9.39 -10.30
CA TYR A 125 -10.10 -9.20 -8.88
C TYR A 125 -11.01 -7.98 -8.67
N ASN A 126 -10.73 -6.87 -9.33
CA ASN A 126 -11.55 -5.67 -9.26
C ASN A 126 -12.96 -5.91 -9.80
N TRP A 127 -13.10 -6.58 -10.95
CA TRP A 127 -14.41 -6.94 -11.48
C TRP A 127 -15.20 -7.86 -10.55
N ARG A 128 -14.53 -8.83 -9.93
CA ARG A 128 -15.14 -9.67 -8.90
C ARG A 128 -15.64 -8.84 -7.71
N THR A 129 -14.83 -7.90 -7.24
CA THR A 129 -15.22 -7.00 -6.14
C THR A 129 -16.43 -6.15 -6.52
N LEU A 130 -16.42 -5.52 -7.70
CA LEU A 130 -17.56 -4.75 -8.21
C LEU A 130 -18.84 -5.59 -8.34
N SER A 131 -18.71 -6.82 -8.86
CA SER A 131 -19.85 -7.73 -9.00
C SER A 131 -20.47 -8.13 -7.64
N ARG A 132 -19.66 -8.23 -6.58
CA ARG A 132 -20.14 -8.47 -5.20
C ARG A 132 -20.84 -7.25 -4.64
N LEU A 133 -20.22 -6.07 -4.77
CA LEU A 133 -20.81 -4.81 -4.32
C LEU A 133 -22.15 -4.52 -4.99
N ALA A 134 -22.27 -4.77 -6.30
CA ALA A 134 -23.52 -4.62 -7.04
C ALA A 134 -24.65 -5.54 -6.51
N ARG A 135 -24.30 -6.59 -5.77
CA ARG A 135 -25.24 -7.50 -5.08
C ARG A 135 -25.43 -7.14 -3.60
N GLY A 136 -24.93 -6.01 -3.14
CA GLY A 136 -24.98 -5.59 -1.73
C GLY A 136 -24.06 -6.40 -0.81
N ILE A 137 -23.05 -7.09 -1.33
CA ILE A 137 -22.10 -7.88 -0.53
C ILE A 137 -20.87 -7.02 -0.25
N GLU A 138 -20.70 -6.63 1.00
CA GLU A 138 -19.57 -5.85 1.45
C GLU A 138 -18.22 -6.59 1.28
N PRO A 139 -17.10 -5.85 1.06
CA PRO A 139 -15.77 -6.45 1.00
C PRO A 139 -15.41 -7.15 2.31
N GLY A 140 -14.89 -8.37 2.19
CA GLY A 140 -14.47 -9.20 3.31
C GLY A 140 -12.96 -9.51 3.27
N PRO A 141 -12.54 -10.64 3.90
CA PRO A 141 -11.13 -11.06 3.94
C PRO A 141 -10.50 -11.23 2.56
N GLU A 142 -11.31 -11.45 1.52
CA GLU A 142 -10.86 -11.54 0.13
C GLU A 142 -10.21 -10.25 -0.40
N SER A 143 -10.44 -9.10 0.22
CA SER A 143 -9.73 -7.86 -0.10
C SER A 143 -8.21 -7.98 0.13
N SER A 144 -7.78 -8.89 1.00
CA SER A 144 -6.38 -9.23 1.19
C SER A 144 -5.74 -9.86 -0.07
N LEU A 145 -6.49 -10.62 -0.87
CA LEU A 145 -6.02 -11.16 -2.14
C LEU A 145 -5.78 -10.06 -3.16
N VAL A 146 -6.69 -9.07 -3.21
CA VAL A 146 -6.53 -7.88 -4.08
C VAL A 146 -5.28 -7.11 -3.71
N LYS A 147 -5.04 -6.91 -2.41
CA LYS A 147 -3.84 -6.22 -1.92
C LYS A 147 -2.56 -6.98 -2.24
N LEU A 148 -2.54 -8.29 -2.07
CA LEU A 148 -1.40 -9.14 -2.44
C LEU A 148 -1.12 -9.08 -3.93
N ALA A 149 -2.16 -9.21 -4.78
CA ALA A 149 -2.04 -9.12 -6.23
C ALA A 149 -1.51 -7.75 -6.67
N TRP A 150 -2.01 -6.66 -6.08
CA TRP A 150 -1.50 -5.31 -6.34
C TRP A 150 -0.04 -5.17 -5.95
N THR A 151 0.36 -5.67 -4.79
CA THR A 151 1.75 -5.61 -4.32
C THR A 151 2.69 -6.31 -5.29
N GLU A 152 2.37 -7.54 -5.69
CA GLU A 152 3.18 -8.32 -6.60
C GLU A 152 3.25 -7.69 -7.99
N MET A 153 2.10 -7.27 -8.52
CA MET A 153 2.01 -6.57 -9.80
C MET A 153 2.88 -5.30 -9.81
N THR A 154 2.78 -4.44 -8.78
CA THR A 154 3.54 -3.19 -8.71
C THR A 154 5.05 -3.45 -8.70
N GLN A 155 5.50 -4.46 -7.95
CA GLN A 155 6.92 -4.82 -7.88
C GLN A 155 7.43 -5.47 -9.18
N ARG A 156 6.64 -6.33 -9.80
CA ARG A 156 7.00 -7.00 -11.06
C ARG A 156 7.02 -6.03 -12.23
N LEU A 157 5.99 -5.18 -12.36
CA LEU A 157 5.94 -4.17 -13.42
C LEU A 157 7.11 -3.18 -13.31
N SER A 158 7.41 -2.68 -12.11
CA SER A 158 8.55 -1.78 -11.92
C SER A 158 9.90 -2.47 -12.14
N THR A 159 10.01 -3.77 -11.88
CA THR A 159 11.22 -4.56 -12.19
C THR A 159 11.34 -4.79 -13.71
N ALA A 160 10.24 -5.05 -14.41
CA ALA A 160 10.23 -5.13 -15.86
C ALA A 160 10.69 -3.80 -16.50
N ALA A 161 10.34 -2.66 -15.90
CA ALA A 161 10.82 -1.37 -16.35
C ALA A 161 12.34 -1.24 -16.28
N LEU A 162 12.97 -1.75 -15.22
CA LEU A 162 14.45 -1.77 -15.14
C LEU A 162 15.06 -2.72 -16.20
N ALA A 163 14.41 -3.85 -16.50
CA ALA A 163 14.84 -4.72 -17.59
C ALA A 163 14.78 -4.01 -18.94
N VAL A 164 13.70 -3.26 -19.22
CA VAL A 164 13.57 -2.44 -20.44
C VAL A 164 14.62 -1.33 -20.51
N LEU A 165 14.96 -0.70 -19.40
CA LEU A 165 15.99 0.34 -19.35
C LEU A 165 17.41 -0.22 -19.57
N GLY A 166 17.67 -1.49 -19.22
CA GLY A 166 18.97 -2.14 -19.37
C GLY A 166 20.08 -1.38 -18.65
N ASP A 167 21.16 -1.04 -19.35
CA ASP A 167 22.31 -0.31 -18.80
C ASP A 167 21.96 1.10 -18.27
N GLN A 168 20.81 1.64 -18.65
CA GLN A 168 20.30 2.92 -18.14
C GLN A 168 19.56 2.79 -16.81
N ALA A 169 19.22 1.58 -16.38
CA ALA A 169 18.45 1.36 -15.15
C ALA A 169 19.11 1.95 -13.88
N PRO A 170 20.44 1.87 -13.65
CA PRO A 170 21.09 2.45 -12.48
C PRO A 170 21.28 3.98 -12.57
N LEU A 171 21.03 4.59 -13.73
CA LEU A 171 21.26 6.01 -13.91
C LEU A 171 20.07 6.81 -13.31
N TRP A 172 20.40 7.67 -12.34
CA TRP A 172 19.42 8.62 -11.86
C TRP A 172 19.41 9.84 -12.80
N PRO A 173 18.24 10.23 -13.32
CA PRO A 173 18.19 11.31 -14.30
C PRO A 173 18.58 12.63 -13.66
N THR A 174 19.44 13.36 -14.35
CA THR A 174 19.73 14.75 -14.04
C THR A 174 18.60 15.66 -14.52
N PRO A 175 18.35 16.81 -13.86
CA PRO A 175 17.39 17.79 -14.36
C PRO A 175 17.68 18.17 -15.81
N GLY A 176 16.69 17.99 -16.70
CA GLY A 176 16.83 18.24 -18.15
C GLY A 176 17.29 17.05 -19.00
N GLY A 177 17.54 15.88 -18.43
CA GLY A 177 17.86 14.65 -19.17
C GLY A 177 16.63 14.00 -19.80
N GLU A 178 16.82 13.37 -20.98
CA GLU A 178 15.72 12.72 -21.74
C GLU A 178 15.15 11.44 -21.11
N LEU A 179 15.79 10.87 -20.11
CA LEU A 179 15.28 9.72 -19.38
C LEU A 179 14.09 10.12 -18.53
N ALA A 180 12.91 10.13 -19.10
CA ALA A 180 11.58 10.26 -18.46
C ALA A 180 11.62 10.69 -16.96
N ALA A 181 12.49 11.67 -16.62
CA ALA A 181 12.74 12.23 -15.29
C ALA A 181 12.84 11.19 -14.14
N GLY A 182 13.43 10.01 -14.38
CA GLY A 182 13.57 8.93 -13.36
C GLY A 182 12.28 8.25 -12.97
N THR A 183 11.24 8.40 -13.75
CA THR A 183 9.92 7.83 -13.42
C THR A 183 10.01 6.34 -13.10
N TRP A 184 10.72 5.55 -13.90
CA TRP A 184 10.81 4.11 -13.71
C TRP A 184 11.68 3.70 -12.52
N GLN A 185 12.82 4.36 -12.32
CA GLN A 185 13.69 4.14 -11.16
C GLN A 185 12.96 4.53 -9.86
N ARG A 186 12.28 5.67 -9.86
CA ARG A 186 11.46 6.11 -8.76
C ARG A 186 10.33 5.11 -8.45
N GLN A 187 9.61 4.65 -9.48
CA GLN A 187 8.56 3.65 -9.33
C GLN A 187 9.09 2.33 -8.75
N TRP A 188 10.26 1.89 -9.19
CA TRP A 188 10.89 0.70 -8.65
C TRP A 188 11.25 0.85 -7.16
N LEU A 189 11.84 1.99 -6.76
CA LEU A 189 12.12 2.27 -5.35
C LEU A 189 10.82 2.35 -4.54
N TRP A 190 9.84 3.09 -5.03
CA TRP A 190 8.54 3.25 -4.37
C TRP A 190 7.78 1.92 -4.24
N SER A 191 7.92 1.02 -5.21
CA SER A 191 7.23 -0.29 -5.21
C SER A 191 7.53 -1.13 -3.96
N LYS A 192 8.65 -0.87 -3.27
CA LYS A 192 9.01 -1.56 -2.03
C LYS A 192 8.02 -1.24 -0.90
N ALA A 193 7.49 0.00 -0.87
CA ALA A 193 6.46 0.40 0.08
C ALA A 193 5.14 -0.36 -0.13
N ALA A 194 4.84 -0.84 -1.34
CA ALA A 194 3.67 -1.64 -1.62
C ALA A 194 3.60 -2.94 -0.79
N GLY A 195 4.75 -3.49 -0.39
CA GLY A 195 4.83 -4.66 0.50
C GLY A 195 4.48 -4.36 1.96
N ILE A 196 4.45 -3.09 2.35
CA ILE A 196 4.30 -2.62 3.74
C ILE A 196 2.97 -1.90 3.94
N ALA A 197 2.65 -0.93 3.08
CA ALA A 197 1.46 -0.09 3.16
C ALA A 197 0.16 -0.91 3.13
N GLY A 198 -0.87 -0.47 3.85
CA GLY A 198 -2.17 -1.16 3.92
C GLY A 198 -2.12 -2.53 4.61
N GLY A 199 -1.08 -2.81 5.39
CA GLY A 199 -0.77 -4.08 6.02
C GLY A 199 0.26 -4.89 5.23
N THR A 200 1.27 -5.40 5.94
CA THR A 200 2.39 -6.12 5.29
C THR A 200 1.91 -7.37 4.54
N THR A 201 2.71 -7.79 3.58
CA THR A 201 2.44 -9.03 2.82
C THR A 201 2.20 -10.22 3.74
N GLU A 202 2.94 -10.33 4.84
CA GLU A 202 2.82 -11.40 5.85
C GLU A 202 1.46 -11.31 6.58
N VAL A 203 1.08 -10.12 7.02
CA VAL A 203 -0.24 -9.89 7.66
C VAL A 203 -1.38 -10.22 6.70
N GLN A 204 -1.27 -9.83 5.43
CA GLN A 204 -2.30 -10.15 4.44
C GLN A 204 -2.40 -11.67 4.19
N ARG A 205 -1.28 -12.38 4.11
CA ARG A 205 -1.25 -13.85 4.02
C ARG A 205 -1.87 -14.51 5.24
N THR A 206 -1.60 -14.00 6.45
CA THR A 206 -2.23 -14.48 7.68
C THR A 206 -3.75 -14.29 7.65
N ILE A 207 -4.24 -13.14 7.19
CA ILE A 207 -5.68 -12.91 7.04
C ILE A 207 -6.29 -13.90 6.04
N VAL A 208 -5.66 -14.14 4.90
CA VAL A 208 -6.10 -15.14 3.93
C VAL A 208 -6.13 -16.53 4.55
N ALA A 209 -5.06 -16.94 5.23
CA ALA A 209 -4.96 -18.25 5.86
C ALA A 209 -6.07 -18.47 6.90
N GLU A 210 -6.19 -17.54 7.85
CA GLU A 210 -7.08 -17.72 9.00
C GLU A 210 -8.55 -17.43 8.68
N ARG A 211 -8.83 -16.39 7.88
CA ARG A 211 -10.20 -15.90 7.69
C ARG A 211 -10.84 -16.33 6.37
N LEU A 212 -10.04 -16.61 5.34
CA LEU A 212 -10.54 -17.05 4.05
C LEU A 212 -10.46 -18.56 3.88
N LEU A 213 -9.33 -19.17 4.30
CA LEU A 213 -9.11 -20.61 4.19
C LEU A 213 -9.42 -21.38 5.48
N SER A 214 -9.77 -20.68 6.56
CA SER A 214 -10.06 -21.29 7.88
C SER A 214 -8.96 -22.20 8.41
N LEU A 215 -7.71 -21.87 8.10
CA LEU A 215 -6.56 -22.61 8.62
C LEU A 215 -6.36 -22.30 10.12
N PRO A 216 -5.82 -23.25 10.91
CA PRO A 216 -5.56 -23.05 12.33
C PRO A 216 -4.61 -21.86 12.55
N ARG A 217 -4.88 -21.08 13.58
CA ARG A 217 -3.95 -20.04 14.04
C ARG A 217 -2.71 -20.69 14.63
N THR A 218 -1.54 -20.13 14.33
CA THR A 218 -0.34 -20.46 15.09
C THR A 218 -0.62 -20.15 16.56
N PRO A 219 -0.41 -21.10 17.51
CA PRO A 219 -0.50 -20.80 18.94
C PRO A 219 0.34 -19.55 19.22
N ALA A 220 -0.23 -18.58 19.92
CA ALA A 220 0.57 -17.49 20.45
C ALA A 220 1.65 -18.13 21.31
N ASP A 221 2.92 -17.85 21.01
CA ASP A 221 4.01 -18.23 21.90
C ASP A 221 3.59 -17.79 23.32
N GLN A 222 3.38 -18.76 24.18
CA GLN A 222 3.21 -18.49 25.59
C GLN A 222 4.62 -18.08 26.05
N GLY A 223 4.86 -16.76 25.90
CA GLY A 223 6.15 -16.17 26.18
C GLY A 223 6.68 -16.62 27.52
N ALA A 224 7.90 -17.15 27.47
CA ALA A 224 8.73 -17.40 28.62
C ALA A 224 9.07 -16.06 29.31
#